data_9424f0788dbf6d807403d5fea75eac51
#
_entry.id   9424f0788dbf6d807403d5fea75eac51
#
_cell.length_a   1.000
_cell.length_b   1.000
_cell.length_c   1.000
_cell.angle_alpha   90.00
_cell.angle_beta   90.00
_cell.angle_gamma   90.00
#
_symmetry.space_group_name_H-M   'P 1'
#
loop_
_entity.id
_entity.type
_entity.pdbx_description
1 polymer ?
#
loop_
_entity_poly.entity_id
_entity_poly.type
_entity_poly.pdbx_seq_one_letter_code
_entity_poly.pdbx_strand_id
1 'polypeptide(L)'
;MHTAVFSGLALGDGLIAMVLAHNLFLNGHKVVLFHRFLGELQSWFPHIPIQPYPPDLKNFERFFLICENTSWMQELLQTVLTKHRDKTTVLNPIATPNTDYRFWEEGRFNGSKPFAENLYLFCRNVLELSHAVRENGIVVPQEVTPKKYPHRIVLHPMSSRATKNWPKEKFLKLRQLLQLQGYDPCFIVAPHEKEGWEEAYCLNSLSELASFICESGYMIGNDSGIGHLASCLGVPTLTICRNARLAHFWRPSWAQGELCLPSKWLPNLKGLRLRDRFWQKAVSVDKVLHAFEGLR
;
A
#
# COMPACT_ATOMS: atom_id res chain seq x y z
N MET A 1 -17.17 6.68 20.97
CA MET A 1 -15.88 7.39 21.08
C MET A 1 -15.51 7.95 19.72
N HIS A 2 -15.20 9.25 19.63
CA HIS A 2 -14.81 9.90 18.37
C HIS A 2 -13.29 9.80 18.19
N THR A 3 -12.87 9.11 17.14
CA THR A 3 -11.48 8.67 16.97
C THR A 3 -10.87 9.20 15.68
N ALA A 4 -9.71 9.81 15.78
CA ALA A 4 -8.89 10.25 14.65
C ALA A 4 -7.79 9.22 14.36
N VAL A 5 -7.65 8.83 13.11
CA VAL A 5 -6.57 7.97 12.62
C VAL A 5 -5.76 8.75 11.59
N PHE A 6 -4.47 8.84 11.78
CA PHE A 6 -3.53 9.52 10.88
C PHE A 6 -2.60 8.49 10.24
N SER A 7 -2.43 8.58 8.93
CA SER A 7 -1.52 7.72 8.18
C SER A 7 -0.35 8.49 7.58
N GLY A 8 0.61 7.79 7.01
CA GLY A 8 1.62 8.36 6.12
C GLY A 8 1.01 8.96 4.84
N LEU A 9 1.87 9.63 4.05
CA LEU A 9 1.42 10.40 2.87
C LEU A 9 1.16 9.54 1.62
N ALA A 10 1.76 8.34 1.53
CA ALA A 10 1.60 7.51 0.34
C ALA A 10 0.24 6.78 0.33
N LEU A 11 -0.30 6.52 -0.88
CA LEU A 11 -1.56 5.80 -1.06
C LEU A 11 -1.58 4.46 -0.30
N GLY A 12 -0.48 3.70 -0.38
CA GLY A 12 -0.36 2.42 0.32
C GLY A 12 -0.49 2.57 1.84
N ASP A 13 0.09 3.62 2.41
CA ASP A 13 0.01 3.89 3.85
C ASP A 13 -1.43 4.19 4.28
N GLY A 14 -2.16 4.97 3.48
CA GLY A 14 -3.57 5.25 3.72
C GLY A 14 -4.44 3.98 3.67
N LEU A 15 -4.25 3.14 2.63
CA LEU A 15 -4.99 1.87 2.49
C LEU A 15 -4.68 0.89 3.63
N ILE A 16 -3.45 0.87 4.12
CA ILE A 16 -3.04 0.06 5.27
C ILE A 16 -3.67 0.63 6.56
N ALA A 17 -3.65 1.94 6.74
CA ALA A 17 -4.25 2.60 7.91
C ALA A 17 -5.77 2.35 8.01
N MET A 18 -6.44 2.15 6.87
CA MET A 18 -7.85 1.77 6.85
C MET A 18 -8.13 0.44 7.55
N VAL A 19 -7.15 -0.47 7.69
CA VAL A 19 -7.32 -1.69 8.50
C VAL A 19 -7.63 -1.33 9.96
N LEU A 20 -6.87 -0.40 10.53
CA LEU A 20 -7.11 0.08 11.89
C LEU A 20 -8.45 0.85 11.98
N ALA A 21 -8.67 1.77 11.05
CA ALA A 21 -9.89 2.58 11.04
C ALA A 21 -11.15 1.71 10.91
N HIS A 22 -11.12 0.69 10.03
CA HIS A 22 -12.23 -0.24 9.84
C HIS A 22 -12.50 -1.08 11.08
N ASN A 23 -11.46 -1.62 11.71
CA ASN A 23 -11.62 -2.40 12.94
C ASN A 23 -12.18 -1.55 14.09
N LEU A 24 -11.75 -0.31 14.24
CA LEU A 24 -12.33 0.62 15.22
C LEU A 24 -13.82 0.89 14.92
N PHE A 25 -14.16 1.11 13.64
CA PHE A 25 -15.57 1.30 13.22
C PHE A 25 -16.44 0.08 13.55
N LEU A 26 -15.97 -1.14 13.24
CA LEU A 26 -16.70 -2.38 13.54
C LEU A 26 -16.95 -2.57 15.06
N ASN A 27 -16.17 -1.93 15.91
CA ASN A 27 -16.33 -1.95 17.36
C ASN A 27 -16.97 -0.67 17.93
N GLY A 28 -17.76 0.04 17.09
CA GLY A 28 -18.63 1.13 17.52
C GLY A 28 -17.97 2.49 17.70
N HIS A 29 -16.73 2.67 17.22
CA HIS A 29 -16.10 3.99 17.20
C HIS A 29 -16.63 4.84 16.05
N LYS A 30 -16.81 6.14 16.26
CA LYS A 30 -16.96 7.11 15.18
C LYS A 30 -15.56 7.50 14.69
N VAL A 31 -15.13 6.93 13.58
CA VAL A 31 -13.76 7.07 13.09
C VAL A 31 -13.70 8.06 11.93
N VAL A 32 -12.66 8.89 11.91
CA VAL A 32 -12.25 9.68 10.75
C VAL A 32 -10.81 9.31 10.42
N LEU A 33 -10.54 8.93 9.17
CA LEU A 33 -9.19 8.76 8.67
C LEU A 33 -8.70 10.09 8.06
N PHE A 34 -7.52 10.52 8.44
CA PHE A 34 -6.86 11.68 7.86
C PHE A 34 -5.76 11.24 6.89
N HIS A 35 -5.95 11.57 5.62
CA HIS A 35 -5.00 11.29 4.55
C HIS A 35 -5.13 12.30 3.42
N ARG A 36 -3.98 12.67 2.82
CA ARG A 36 -3.88 13.78 1.87
C ARG A 36 -4.85 13.69 0.68
N PHE A 37 -4.99 12.51 0.08
CA PHE A 37 -5.76 12.33 -1.16
C PHE A 37 -6.62 11.05 -1.22
N LEU A 38 -6.58 10.20 -0.19
CA LEU A 38 -7.40 8.97 -0.17
C LEU A 38 -8.92 9.28 -0.18
N GLY A 39 -9.30 10.52 0.13
CA GLY A 39 -10.69 10.99 0.03
C GLY A 39 -11.29 10.86 -1.36
N GLU A 40 -10.49 10.79 -2.43
CA GLU A 40 -10.97 10.47 -3.78
C GLU A 40 -11.59 9.06 -3.87
N LEU A 41 -11.32 8.18 -2.91
CA LEU A 41 -11.94 6.86 -2.76
C LEU A 41 -13.08 6.85 -1.73
N GLN A 42 -13.69 8.00 -1.37
CA GLN A 42 -14.73 8.04 -0.35
C GLN A 42 -15.94 7.13 -0.68
N SER A 43 -16.31 7.00 -1.96
CA SER A 43 -17.38 6.08 -2.39
C SER A 43 -17.03 4.59 -2.22
N TRP A 44 -15.74 4.27 -2.15
CA TRP A 44 -15.22 2.93 -1.88
C TRP A 44 -15.08 2.62 -0.38
N PHE A 45 -15.19 3.65 0.47
CA PHE A 45 -15.15 3.54 1.93
C PHE A 45 -16.35 4.26 2.54
N PRO A 46 -17.60 3.77 2.31
CA PRO A 46 -18.82 4.50 2.65
C PRO A 46 -19.01 4.71 4.16
N HIS A 47 -18.38 3.89 4.98
CA HIS A 47 -18.61 3.88 6.43
C HIS A 47 -17.61 4.73 7.23
N ILE A 48 -16.50 5.15 6.62
CA ILE A 48 -15.44 5.88 7.31
C ILE A 48 -15.13 7.16 6.54
N PRO A 49 -15.46 8.32 7.10
CA PRO A 49 -15.06 9.60 6.51
C PRO A 49 -13.54 9.69 6.34
N ILE A 50 -13.11 10.07 5.15
CA ILE A 50 -11.71 10.30 4.82
C ILE A 50 -11.55 11.79 4.55
N GLN A 51 -10.70 12.45 5.33
CA GLN A 51 -10.50 13.89 5.24
C GLN A 51 -9.03 14.23 5.04
N PRO A 52 -8.71 15.35 4.41
CA PRO A 52 -7.38 15.91 4.45
C PRO A 52 -7.03 16.29 5.89
N TYR A 53 -5.74 16.56 6.15
CA TYR A 53 -5.29 16.83 7.51
C TYR A 53 -6.08 17.93 8.18
N PRO A 54 -6.39 17.75 9.49
CA PRO A 54 -7.42 18.49 10.16
C PRO A 54 -6.94 19.88 10.57
N PRO A 55 -7.82 20.85 10.51
CA PRO A 55 -7.61 22.13 11.14
C PRO A 55 -7.85 22.12 12.65
N ASP A 56 -8.74 21.27 13.17
CA ASP A 56 -9.12 21.26 14.59
C ASP A 56 -9.22 19.83 15.16
N LEU A 57 -8.47 19.58 16.25
CA LEU A 57 -8.39 18.27 16.92
C LEU A 57 -9.31 18.21 18.18
N LYS A 58 -10.00 19.29 18.54
CA LYS A 58 -10.73 19.40 19.81
C LYS A 58 -11.87 18.39 19.98
N ASN A 59 -12.46 17.97 18.87
CA ASN A 59 -13.65 17.10 18.86
C ASN A 59 -13.31 15.61 18.94
N PHE A 60 -12.04 15.24 19.03
CA PHE A 60 -11.61 13.85 19.10
C PHE A 60 -11.25 13.44 20.52
N GLU A 61 -11.69 12.24 20.89
CA GLU A 61 -11.46 11.63 22.19
C GLU A 61 -10.27 10.68 22.17
N ARG A 62 -9.89 10.16 20.99
CA ARG A 62 -8.79 9.22 20.80
C ARG A 62 -8.05 9.50 19.49
N PHE A 63 -6.73 9.32 19.54
CA PHE A 63 -5.84 9.56 18.41
C PHE A 63 -4.94 8.35 18.15
N PHE A 64 -4.86 7.94 16.90
CA PHE A 64 -3.90 6.94 16.43
C PHE A 64 -3.06 7.56 15.31
N LEU A 65 -1.75 7.55 15.49
CA LEU A 65 -0.81 8.05 14.49
C LEU A 65 0.06 6.90 14.00
N ILE A 66 -0.09 6.55 12.71
CA ILE A 66 0.77 5.57 12.04
C ILE A 66 1.94 6.35 11.46
N CYS A 67 3.09 6.28 12.14
CA CYS A 67 4.21 7.15 11.89
C CYS A 67 5.02 6.79 10.66
N GLU A 68 5.46 7.83 9.97
CA GLU A 68 6.53 7.79 8.98
C GLU A 68 7.62 8.80 9.36
N ASN A 69 8.83 8.60 8.82
CA ASN A 69 9.95 9.51 9.09
C ASN A 69 9.95 10.70 8.13
N THR A 70 9.03 11.65 8.34
CA THR A 70 8.89 12.89 7.57
C THR A 70 8.73 14.08 8.53
N SER A 71 9.12 15.27 8.09
CA SER A 71 9.01 16.49 8.91
C SER A 71 7.56 16.79 9.30
N TRP A 72 6.64 16.65 8.35
CA TRP A 72 5.21 16.90 8.61
C TRP A 72 4.63 15.95 9.68
N MET A 73 5.03 14.66 9.67
CA MET A 73 4.58 13.71 10.70
C MET A 73 5.16 14.08 12.07
N GLN A 74 6.38 14.57 12.13
CA GLN A 74 6.99 15.03 13.38
C GLN A 74 6.26 16.26 13.93
N GLU A 75 5.89 17.22 13.07
CA GLU A 75 5.09 18.38 13.45
C GLU A 75 3.70 17.98 13.95
N LEU A 76 3.04 17.05 13.27
CA LEU A 76 1.75 16.49 13.69
C LEU A 76 1.87 15.80 15.05
N LEU A 77 2.87 14.94 15.21
CA LEU A 77 3.16 14.26 16.48
C LEU A 77 3.36 15.26 17.62
N GLN A 78 4.18 16.28 17.41
CA GLN A 78 4.41 17.32 18.41
C GLN A 78 3.10 18.03 18.77
N THR A 79 2.29 18.39 17.77
CA THR A 79 1.00 19.07 17.98
C THR A 79 0.03 18.21 18.79
N VAL A 80 -0.12 16.94 18.42
CA VAL A 80 -1.06 16.02 19.06
C VAL A 80 -0.57 15.66 20.47
N LEU A 81 0.70 15.32 20.64
CA LEU A 81 1.25 14.90 21.92
C LEU A 81 1.31 16.04 22.93
N THR A 82 1.47 17.29 22.51
CA THR A 82 1.45 18.44 23.42
C THR A 82 0.08 18.62 24.08
N LYS A 83 -1.01 18.36 23.37
CA LYS A 83 -2.37 18.66 23.84
C LYS A 83 -3.16 17.41 24.24
N HIS A 84 -2.81 16.24 23.70
CA HIS A 84 -3.64 15.02 23.75
C HIS A 84 -2.82 13.76 24.06
N ARG A 85 -1.70 13.86 24.76
CA ARG A 85 -0.77 12.75 25.02
C ARG A 85 -1.45 11.50 25.57
N ASP A 86 -2.28 11.67 26.58
CA ASP A 86 -2.94 10.55 27.27
C ASP A 86 -4.00 9.84 26.43
N LYS A 87 -4.45 10.51 25.35
CA LYS A 87 -5.46 10.00 24.40
C LYS A 87 -4.83 9.49 23.10
N THR A 88 -3.49 9.47 23.00
CA THR A 88 -2.75 9.22 21.77
C THR A 88 -2.00 7.90 21.81
N THR A 89 -2.18 7.10 20.78
CA THR A 89 -1.36 5.92 20.50
C THR A 89 -0.53 6.15 19.25
N VAL A 90 0.78 6.03 19.39
CA VAL A 90 1.72 6.18 18.28
C VAL A 90 2.15 4.80 17.82
N LEU A 91 1.86 4.48 16.54
CA LEU A 91 2.23 3.24 15.89
C LEU A 91 3.44 3.51 14.99
N ASN A 92 4.60 3.00 15.39
CA ASN A 92 5.80 3.15 14.59
C ASN A 92 6.22 1.80 14.01
N PRO A 93 5.99 1.56 12.71
CA PRO A 93 6.31 0.29 12.06
C PRO A 93 7.82 0.02 11.99
N ILE A 94 8.63 1.07 12.04
CA ILE A 94 10.10 0.99 12.03
C ILE A 94 10.64 1.85 13.15
N ALA A 95 11.29 1.22 14.14
CA ALA A 95 11.91 1.93 15.24
C ALA A 95 12.83 3.05 14.74
N THR A 96 12.50 4.29 15.09
CA THR A 96 13.31 5.46 14.75
C THR A 96 14.14 5.80 15.99
N PRO A 97 15.47 5.73 15.93
CA PRO A 97 16.32 6.11 17.06
C PRO A 97 16.09 7.56 17.48
N ASN A 98 16.18 7.86 18.78
CA ASN A 98 16.10 9.19 19.36
C ASN A 98 14.74 9.90 19.25
N THR A 99 13.64 9.17 19.29
CA THR A 99 12.30 9.74 19.35
C THR A 99 11.67 9.53 20.72
N ASP A 100 11.10 10.60 21.30
CA ASP A 100 10.51 10.61 22.65
C ASP A 100 9.09 10.05 22.76
N TYR A 101 8.52 9.50 21.70
CA TYR A 101 7.23 8.85 21.80
C TYR A 101 7.39 7.40 22.23
N ARG A 102 6.54 6.98 23.16
CA ARG A 102 6.53 5.61 23.65
C ARG A 102 6.36 4.67 22.48
N PHE A 103 7.42 3.90 22.22
CA PHE A 103 7.27 2.70 21.44
C PHE A 103 6.34 1.77 22.20
N TRP A 104 5.43 1.30 21.53
CA TRP A 104 4.51 0.30 21.92
C TRP A 104 5.25 -1.04 22.09
N GLU A 105 5.72 -1.32 23.30
CA GLU A 105 6.63 -2.44 23.56
C GLU A 105 5.96 -3.80 23.40
N GLU A 106 4.71 -3.91 23.77
CA GLU A 106 3.94 -5.16 23.72
C GLU A 106 3.45 -5.51 22.30
N GLY A 107 3.45 -4.57 21.40
CA GLY A 107 2.97 -4.68 20.05
C GLY A 107 4.03 -4.50 18.98
N ARG A 108 5.24 -4.93 19.21
CA ARG A 108 6.29 -4.90 18.18
C ARG A 108 5.81 -5.56 16.92
N PHE A 109 5.78 -4.79 15.85
CA PHE A 109 5.43 -5.32 14.54
C PHE A 109 6.42 -6.42 14.15
N ASN A 110 5.86 -7.56 13.75
CA ASN A 110 6.65 -8.68 13.26
C ASN A 110 7.10 -8.35 11.82
N GLY A 111 8.38 -8.12 11.61
CA GLY A 111 8.96 -7.81 10.30
C GLY A 111 8.85 -8.92 9.25
N SER A 112 8.48 -10.15 9.65
CA SER A 112 8.18 -11.26 8.72
C SER A 112 6.75 -11.25 8.20
N LYS A 113 5.86 -10.47 8.82
CA LYS A 113 4.45 -10.33 8.44
C LYS A 113 4.21 -9.01 7.69
N PRO A 114 3.23 -8.96 6.77
CA PRO A 114 2.81 -7.72 6.15
C PRO A 114 2.35 -6.68 7.18
N PHE A 115 2.54 -5.41 6.86
CA PHE A 115 2.15 -4.34 7.78
C PHE A 115 0.63 -4.32 8.04
N ALA A 116 -0.19 -4.56 7.04
CA ALA A 116 -1.64 -4.68 7.22
C ALA A 116 -2.02 -5.81 8.20
N GLU A 117 -1.32 -6.96 8.13
CA GLU A 117 -1.52 -8.06 9.09
C GLU A 117 -1.08 -7.67 10.51
N ASN A 118 0.02 -6.95 10.64
CA ASN A 118 0.45 -6.43 11.94
C ASN A 118 -0.59 -5.48 12.56
N LEU A 119 -1.22 -4.61 11.76
CA LEU A 119 -2.30 -3.74 12.24
C LEU A 119 -3.54 -4.54 12.68
N TYR A 120 -3.91 -5.57 11.92
CA TYR A 120 -4.97 -6.50 12.34
C TYR A 120 -4.65 -7.13 13.70
N LEU A 121 -3.43 -7.66 13.86
CA LEU A 121 -3.00 -8.27 15.13
C LEU A 121 -2.96 -7.26 16.28
N PHE A 122 -2.62 -6.01 15.98
CA PHE A 122 -2.70 -4.92 16.95
C PHE A 122 -4.15 -4.69 17.41
N CYS A 123 -5.08 -4.59 16.49
CA CYS A 123 -6.49 -4.43 16.80
C CYS A 123 -7.01 -5.58 17.67
N ARG A 124 -6.64 -6.82 17.32
CA ARG A 124 -7.07 -8.03 18.00
C ARG A 124 -6.43 -8.21 19.39
N ASN A 125 -5.10 -8.09 19.47
CA ASN A 125 -4.36 -8.57 20.64
C ASN A 125 -4.03 -7.46 21.63
N VAL A 126 -4.07 -6.19 21.21
CA VAL A 126 -3.67 -5.05 22.05
C VAL A 126 -4.82 -4.11 22.33
N LEU A 127 -5.59 -3.79 21.29
CA LEU A 127 -6.83 -3.07 21.52
C LEU A 127 -7.96 -4.01 21.99
N GLU A 128 -7.75 -5.33 21.95
CA GLU A 128 -8.70 -6.37 22.38
C GLU A 128 -10.08 -6.20 21.74
N LEU A 129 -10.09 -5.75 20.48
CA LEU A 129 -11.35 -5.53 19.76
C LEU A 129 -12.05 -6.87 19.48
N SER A 130 -13.30 -6.99 19.89
CA SER A 130 -14.08 -8.22 19.76
C SER A 130 -14.34 -8.64 18.32
N HIS A 131 -14.44 -7.66 17.40
CA HIS A 131 -14.60 -7.84 15.97
C HIS A 131 -13.37 -7.31 15.23
N ALA A 132 -12.30 -8.11 15.20
CA ALA A 132 -11.09 -7.76 14.44
C ALA A 132 -11.01 -8.57 13.15
N VAL A 133 -10.82 -7.87 12.02
CA VAL A 133 -10.72 -8.44 10.67
C VAL A 133 -9.49 -7.92 9.94
N ARG A 134 -9.05 -8.62 8.88
CA ARG A 134 -7.87 -8.21 8.07
C ARG A 134 -8.22 -7.19 6.99
N GLU A 135 -9.49 -7.14 6.63
CA GLU A 135 -10.03 -6.26 5.62
C GLU A 135 -9.91 -4.79 6.06
N ASN A 136 -9.73 -3.93 5.10
CA ASN A 136 -9.63 -2.49 5.34
C ASN A 136 -10.95 -1.73 5.12
N GLY A 137 -12.05 -2.45 4.90
CA GLY A 137 -13.39 -1.88 4.74
C GLY A 137 -13.68 -1.30 3.36
N ILE A 138 -12.86 -1.62 2.33
CA ILE A 138 -13.16 -1.23 0.95
C ILE A 138 -14.42 -1.98 0.46
N VAL A 139 -15.31 -1.26 -0.19
CA VAL A 139 -16.55 -1.78 -0.78
C VAL A 139 -16.56 -1.40 -2.25
N VAL A 140 -16.74 -2.38 -3.12
CA VAL A 140 -16.83 -2.13 -4.56
C VAL A 140 -18.17 -1.45 -4.86
N PRO A 141 -18.20 -0.27 -5.51
CA PRO A 141 -19.43 0.39 -5.91
C PRO A 141 -20.27 -0.49 -6.87
N GLN A 142 -21.59 -0.34 -6.82
CA GLN A 142 -22.52 -1.22 -7.58
C GLN A 142 -22.33 -1.16 -9.10
N GLU A 143 -21.87 -0.03 -9.62
CA GLU A 143 -21.60 0.19 -11.04
C GLU A 143 -20.32 -0.49 -11.53
N VAL A 144 -19.47 -0.99 -10.63
CA VAL A 144 -18.20 -1.64 -10.97
C VAL A 144 -18.36 -3.16 -10.90
N THR A 145 -18.02 -3.84 -11.97
CA THR A 145 -18.07 -5.31 -12.04
C THR A 145 -16.67 -5.89 -11.84
N PRO A 146 -16.38 -6.53 -10.69
CA PRO A 146 -15.07 -7.15 -10.46
C PRO A 146 -14.73 -8.17 -11.56
N LYS A 147 -13.46 -8.13 -12.01
CA LYS A 147 -12.93 -9.05 -13.04
C LYS A 147 -13.74 -9.12 -14.35
N LYS A 148 -14.41 -8.04 -14.72
CA LYS A 148 -15.13 -7.92 -16.00
C LYS A 148 -14.25 -8.28 -17.21
N TYR A 149 -12.96 -8.00 -17.12
CA TYR A 149 -11.95 -8.30 -18.12
C TYR A 149 -10.88 -9.25 -17.52
N PRO A 150 -11.15 -10.57 -17.41
CA PRO A 150 -10.31 -11.52 -16.70
C PRO A 150 -8.91 -11.70 -17.32
N HIS A 151 -8.76 -11.43 -18.63
CA HIS A 151 -7.48 -11.48 -19.33
C HIS A 151 -6.71 -10.16 -19.31
N ARG A 152 -7.31 -9.05 -18.80
CA ARG A 152 -6.61 -7.78 -18.68
C ARG A 152 -5.58 -7.85 -17.55
N ILE A 153 -4.35 -7.46 -17.87
CA ILE A 153 -3.27 -7.32 -16.90
C ILE A 153 -2.90 -5.84 -16.81
N VAL A 154 -3.11 -5.26 -15.64
CA VAL A 154 -2.65 -3.89 -15.38
C VAL A 154 -1.14 -3.90 -15.15
N LEU A 155 -0.39 -3.17 -15.96
CA LEU A 155 1.04 -2.95 -15.81
C LEU A 155 1.29 -1.56 -15.25
N HIS A 156 1.83 -1.46 -14.02
CA HIS A 156 2.17 -0.18 -13.40
C HIS A 156 3.70 -0.03 -13.26
N PRO A 157 4.35 0.68 -14.21
CA PRO A 157 5.80 0.73 -14.28
C PRO A 157 6.45 1.78 -13.37
N MET A 158 5.64 2.58 -12.66
CA MET A 158 6.12 3.72 -11.89
C MET A 158 6.06 3.47 -10.39
N SER A 159 6.82 4.23 -9.65
CA SER A 159 6.76 4.31 -8.18
C SER A 159 7.21 5.70 -7.72
N SER A 160 7.01 6.02 -6.45
CA SER A 160 7.42 7.32 -5.87
C SER A 160 8.93 7.64 -5.97
N ARG A 161 9.75 6.65 -6.33
CA ARG A 161 11.21 6.82 -6.47
C ARG A 161 11.70 6.07 -7.70
N ALA A 162 12.30 6.77 -8.67
CA ALA A 162 12.84 6.17 -9.90
C ALA A 162 13.81 4.99 -9.65
N THR A 163 14.53 4.99 -8.52
CA THR A 163 15.43 3.90 -8.12
C THR A 163 14.72 2.59 -7.78
N LYS A 164 13.39 2.64 -7.58
CA LYS A 164 12.54 1.46 -7.39
C LYS A 164 11.91 0.97 -8.68
N ASN A 165 12.04 1.69 -9.78
CA ASN A 165 11.41 1.31 -11.05
C ASN A 165 12.25 0.25 -11.77
N TRP A 166 11.59 -0.80 -12.19
CA TRP A 166 12.15 -1.78 -13.12
C TRP A 166 12.23 -1.14 -14.52
N PRO A 167 13.24 -1.47 -15.34
CA PRO A 167 13.48 -0.78 -16.60
C PRO A 167 12.31 -0.82 -17.58
N LYS A 168 12.06 0.31 -18.26
CA LYS A 168 10.99 0.46 -19.25
C LYS A 168 11.05 -0.63 -20.34
N GLU A 169 12.24 -0.89 -20.88
CA GLU A 169 12.47 -1.88 -21.93
C GLU A 169 12.04 -3.27 -21.50
N LYS A 170 12.22 -3.59 -20.23
CA LYS A 170 11.79 -4.87 -19.68
C LYS A 170 10.27 -4.94 -19.53
N PHE A 171 9.61 -3.85 -19.12
CA PHE A 171 8.14 -3.77 -19.10
C PHE A 171 7.55 -3.90 -20.51
N LEU A 172 8.16 -3.26 -21.52
CA LEU A 172 7.72 -3.38 -22.92
C LEU A 172 7.87 -4.82 -23.43
N LYS A 173 8.99 -5.47 -23.13
CA LYS A 173 9.19 -6.89 -23.47
C LYS A 173 8.21 -7.79 -22.72
N LEU A 174 7.95 -7.55 -21.45
CA LEU A 174 6.96 -8.28 -20.65
C LEU A 174 5.57 -8.17 -21.30
N ARG A 175 5.14 -6.95 -21.68
CA ARG A 175 3.87 -6.73 -22.40
C ARG A 175 3.76 -7.61 -23.63
N GLN A 176 4.77 -7.60 -24.50
CA GLN A 176 4.78 -8.41 -25.72
C GLN A 176 4.62 -9.91 -25.44
N LEU A 177 5.35 -10.43 -24.44
CA LEU A 177 5.29 -11.85 -24.09
C LEU A 177 3.94 -12.25 -23.48
N LEU A 178 3.32 -11.38 -22.67
CA LEU A 178 1.98 -11.59 -22.14
C LEU A 178 0.91 -11.56 -23.26
N GLN A 179 1.05 -10.67 -24.26
CA GLN A 179 0.17 -10.64 -25.43
C GLN A 179 0.26 -11.95 -26.24
N LEU A 180 1.45 -12.49 -26.44
CA LEU A 180 1.66 -13.79 -27.10
C LEU A 180 1.01 -14.95 -26.32
N GLN A 181 0.80 -14.81 -25.02
CA GLN A 181 0.09 -15.77 -24.17
C GLN A 181 -1.44 -15.55 -24.14
N GLY A 182 -1.98 -14.61 -24.92
CA GLY A 182 -3.41 -14.33 -25.02
C GLY A 182 -3.97 -13.39 -23.95
N TYR A 183 -3.11 -12.66 -23.23
CA TYR A 183 -3.53 -11.62 -22.30
C TYR A 183 -3.65 -10.26 -22.99
N ASP A 184 -4.35 -9.33 -22.31
CA ASP A 184 -4.49 -7.93 -22.66
C ASP A 184 -3.73 -7.03 -21.64
N PRO A 185 -2.39 -6.91 -21.73
CA PRO A 185 -1.59 -6.10 -20.82
C PRO A 185 -1.69 -4.61 -21.17
N CYS A 186 -2.18 -3.83 -20.22
CA CYS A 186 -2.40 -2.39 -20.32
C CYS A 186 -1.50 -1.62 -19.34
N PHE A 187 -0.72 -0.65 -19.81
CA PHE A 187 0.00 0.26 -18.93
C PHE A 187 -0.93 1.29 -18.34
N ILE A 188 -0.72 1.58 -17.04
CA ILE A 188 -1.33 2.72 -16.35
C ILE A 188 -0.24 3.58 -15.73
N VAL A 189 -0.38 4.90 -15.87
CA VAL A 189 0.51 5.89 -15.26
C VAL A 189 -0.29 7.11 -14.80
N ALA A 190 0.25 7.87 -13.86
CA ALA A 190 -0.35 9.14 -13.48
C ALA A 190 -0.13 10.21 -14.58
N PRO A 191 -0.95 11.29 -14.62
CA PRO A 191 -0.81 12.34 -15.63
C PRO A 191 0.59 12.92 -15.75
N HIS A 192 1.26 13.14 -14.63
CA HIS A 192 2.63 13.67 -14.61
C HIS A 192 3.72 12.65 -14.99
N GLU A 193 3.36 11.37 -15.13
CA GLU A 193 4.26 10.27 -15.53
C GLU A 193 4.08 9.87 -17.00
N LYS A 194 3.17 10.55 -17.73
CA LYS A 194 2.77 10.21 -19.09
C LYS A 194 3.91 10.29 -20.11
N GLU A 195 4.87 11.18 -19.88
CA GLU A 195 6.03 11.32 -20.74
C GLU A 195 6.82 10.01 -20.84
N GLY A 196 7.03 9.54 -22.05
CA GLY A 196 7.67 8.25 -22.33
C GLY A 196 6.75 7.03 -22.17
N TRP A 197 5.47 7.21 -21.84
CA TRP A 197 4.45 6.16 -21.74
C TRP A 197 3.19 6.53 -22.52
N GLU A 198 3.35 6.95 -23.77
CA GLU A 198 2.32 7.55 -24.61
C GLU A 198 1.10 6.64 -24.80
N GLU A 199 1.32 5.31 -24.86
CA GLU A 199 0.24 4.30 -24.97
C GLU A 199 -0.39 3.91 -23.62
N ALA A 200 0.10 4.45 -22.50
CA ALA A 200 -0.46 4.10 -21.20
C ALA A 200 -1.81 4.80 -20.97
N TYR A 201 -2.70 4.15 -20.26
CA TYR A 201 -3.91 4.78 -19.75
C TYR A 201 -3.52 5.80 -18.67
N CYS A 202 -4.16 6.96 -18.77
CA CYS A 202 -4.04 8.03 -17.81
C CYS A 202 -5.44 8.34 -17.30
N LEU A 203 -5.75 7.89 -16.11
CA LEU A 203 -7.09 8.01 -15.52
C LEU A 203 -7.19 9.32 -14.74
N ASN A 204 -8.35 9.94 -14.75
CA ASN A 204 -8.52 11.31 -14.25
C ASN A 204 -8.65 11.39 -12.72
N SER A 205 -9.00 10.26 -12.08
CA SER A 205 -9.17 10.20 -10.64
C SER A 205 -8.72 8.85 -10.07
N LEU A 206 -8.47 8.82 -8.76
CA LEU A 206 -8.15 7.59 -8.06
C LEU A 206 -9.35 6.61 -8.06
N SER A 207 -10.58 7.12 -8.11
CA SER A 207 -11.78 6.27 -8.20
C SER A 207 -11.90 5.60 -9.57
N GLU A 208 -11.63 6.30 -10.68
CA GLU A 208 -11.56 5.68 -12.01
C GLU A 208 -10.46 4.63 -12.08
N LEU A 209 -9.31 4.91 -11.47
CA LEU A 209 -8.21 3.95 -11.38
C LEU A 209 -8.61 2.70 -10.60
N ALA A 210 -9.31 2.86 -9.47
CA ALA A 210 -9.81 1.75 -8.67
C ALA A 210 -10.80 0.89 -9.48
N SER A 211 -11.71 1.51 -10.22
CA SER A 211 -12.65 0.81 -11.10
C SER A 211 -11.91 0.02 -12.19
N PHE A 212 -10.97 0.66 -12.89
CA PHE A 212 -10.19 0.01 -13.94
C PHE A 212 -9.40 -1.20 -13.42
N ILE A 213 -8.78 -1.07 -12.25
CA ILE A 213 -8.06 -2.17 -11.60
C ILE A 213 -9.02 -3.26 -11.16
N CYS A 214 -10.12 -2.93 -10.49
CA CYS A 214 -11.13 -3.88 -10.00
C CYS A 214 -11.72 -4.74 -11.14
N GLU A 215 -11.94 -4.14 -12.30
CA GLU A 215 -12.44 -4.82 -13.48
C GLU A 215 -11.39 -5.71 -14.19
N SER A 216 -10.12 -5.64 -13.78
CA SER A 216 -9.01 -6.38 -14.40
C SER A 216 -8.76 -7.73 -13.74
N GLY A 217 -8.12 -8.65 -14.48
CA GLY A 217 -7.79 -9.98 -13.97
C GLY A 217 -6.57 -9.99 -13.04
N TYR A 218 -5.56 -9.18 -13.35
CA TYR A 218 -4.26 -9.20 -12.68
C TYR A 218 -3.61 -7.82 -12.65
N MET A 219 -2.68 -7.66 -11.70
CA MET A 219 -1.81 -6.50 -11.60
C MET A 219 -0.34 -6.92 -11.54
N ILE A 220 0.52 -6.31 -12.35
CA ILE A 220 1.97 -6.45 -12.28
C ILE A 220 2.60 -5.06 -12.21
N GLY A 221 3.42 -4.79 -11.21
CA GLY A 221 4.03 -3.47 -11.09
C GLY A 221 5.20 -3.41 -10.13
N ASN A 222 5.79 -2.23 -10.03
CA ASN A 222 6.78 -1.92 -9.01
C ASN A 222 6.12 -1.83 -7.62
N ASP A 223 6.93 -1.86 -6.58
CA ASP A 223 6.51 -1.60 -5.20
C ASP A 223 5.94 -0.18 -5.06
N SER A 224 4.62 -0.07 -5.09
CA SER A 224 3.86 1.19 -5.11
C SER A 224 2.49 1.06 -4.43
N GLY A 225 1.86 2.19 -4.11
CA GLY A 225 0.52 2.24 -3.53
C GLY A 225 -0.57 1.62 -4.42
N ILE A 226 -0.35 1.60 -5.75
CA ILE A 226 -1.29 1.01 -6.72
C ILE A 226 -1.37 -0.51 -6.55
N GLY A 227 -0.25 -1.18 -6.23
CA GLY A 227 -0.26 -2.60 -5.88
C GLY A 227 -1.10 -2.90 -4.64
N HIS A 228 -1.05 -2.02 -3.62
CA HIS A 228 -1.91 -2.13 -2.44
C HIS A 228 -3.39 -1.97 -2.81
N LEU A 229 -3.72 -0.98 -3.65
CA LEU A 229 -5.09 -0.78 -4.12
C LEU A 229 -5.61 -2.02 -4.87
N ALA A 230 -4.84 -2.57 -5.80
CA ALA A 230 -5.20 -3.79 -6.51
C ALA A 230 -5.47 -4.96 -5.56
N SER A 231 -4.60 -5.15 -4.58
CA SER A 231 -4.77 -6.21 -3.57
C SER A 231 -6.02 -6.01 -2.70
N CYS A 232 -6.33 -4.76 -2.28
CA CYS A 232 -7.55 -4.45 -1.54
C CYS A 232 -8.82 -4.77 -2.34
N LEU A 233 -8.75 -4.62 -3.67
CA LEU A 233 -9.85 -4.89 -4.61
C LEU A 233 -9.97 -6.38 -4.98
N GLY A 234 -9.18 -7.26 -4.37
CA GLY A 234 -9.19 -8.69 -4.65
C GLY A 234 -8.50 -9.09 -5.94
N VAL A 235 -7.71 -8.19 -6.55
CA VAL A 235 -6.97 -8.45 -7.80
C VAL A 235 -5.62 -9.09 -7.46
N PRO A 236 -5.31 -10.30 -7.99
CA PRO A 236 -4.02 -10.95 -7.84
C PRO A 236 -2.88 -10.05 -8.30
N THR A 237 -1.84 -9.92 -7.48
CA THR A 237 -0.82 -8.88 -7.65
C THR A 237 0.59 -9.44 -7.64
N LEU A 238 1.38 -9.19 -8.69
CA LEU A 238 2.81 -9.45 -8.75
C LEU A 238 3.58 -8.14 -8.53
N THR A 239 4.34 -8.09 -7.44
CA THR A 239 5.15 -6.90 -7.11
C THR A 239 6.62 -7.13 -7.41
N ILE A 240 7.19 -6.30 -8.26
CA ILE A 240 8.62 -6.31 -8.60
C ILE A 240 9.36 -5.44 -7.58
N CYS A 241 10.23 -6.04 -6.78
CA CYS A 241 10.87 -5.39 -5.65
C CYS A 241 12.40 -5.48 -5.69
N ARG A 242 13.03 -4.42 -5.19
CA ARG A 242 14.50 -4.35 -5.03
C ARG A 242 14.98 -5.12 -3.80
N ASN A 243 14.31 -4.99 -2.68
CA ASN A 243 14.80 -5.41 -1.37
C ASN A 243 13.83 -6.37 -0.69
N ALA A 244 14.28 -7.62 -0.46
CA ALA A 244 13.46 -8.67 0.13
C ALA A 244 12.94 -8.34 1.54
N ARG A 245 13.79 -7.74 2.40
CA ARG A 245 13.41 -7.48 3.80
C ARG A 245 12.26 -6.49 3.91
N LEU A 246 12.33 -5.40 3.14
CA LEU A 246 11.27 -4.40 3.12
C LEU A 246 10.04 -4.88 2.33
N ALA A 247 10.27 -5.65 1.25
CA ALA A 247 9.18 -6.16 0.43
C ALA A 247 8.22 -7.06 1.22
N HIS A 248 8.73 -7.96 2.06
CA HIS A 248 7.88 -8.84 2.88
C HIS A 248 7.01 -8.06 3.88
N PHE A 249 7.53 -6.98 4.45
CA PHE A 249 6.80 -6.15 5.40
C PHE A 249 5.79 -5.21 4.71
N TRP A 250 6.19 -4.60 3.58
CA TRP A 250 5.37 -3.62 2.87
C TRP A 250 4.55 -4.22 1.71
N ARG A 251 4.54 -5.54 1.53
CA ARG A 251 3.80 -6.14 0.42
C ARG A 251 2.30 -5.94 0.55
N PRO A 252 1.57 -5.82 -0.57
CA PRO A 252 0.13 -6.00 -0.61
C PRO A 252 -0.24 -7.39 -0.05
N SER A 253 -1.33 -7.51 0.70
CA SER A 253 -1.62 -8.75 1.44
C SER A 253 -3.09 -9.09 1.64
N TRP A 254 -3.99 -8.46 0.89
CA TRP A 254 -5.43 -8.78 0.93
C TRP A 254 -5.83 -9.83 -0.11
N ALA A 255 -5.31 -9.71 -1.34
CA ALA A 255 -5.46 -10.73 -2.38
C ALA A 255 -4.23 -11.62 -2.48
N GLN A 256 -4.33 -12.66 -3.32
CA GLN A 256 -3.18 -13.48 -3.71
C GLN A 256 -2.08 -12.58 -4.26
N GLY A 257 -0.86 -12.74 -3.79
CA GLY A 257 0.24 -11.88 -4.18
C GLY A 257 1.59 -12.59 -4.21
N GLU A 258 2.37 -12.27 -5.26
CA GLU A 258 3.72 -12.76 -5.45
C GLU A 258 4.73 -11.63 -5.45
N LEU A 259 5.96 -11.94 -5.00
CA LEU A 259 7.08 -11.00 -4.97
C LEU A 259 8.17 -11.45 -5.95
N CYS A 260 8.46 -10.65 -6.96
CA CYS A 260 9.61 -10.87 -7.81
C CYS A 260 10.83 -10.09 -7.30
N LEU A 261 11.79 -10.82 -6.75
CA LEU A 261 12.97 -10.28 -6.07
C LEU A 261 14.25 -10.65 -6.84
N PRO A 262 15.32 -9.85 -6.76
CA PRO A 262 16.61 -10.22 -7.32
C PRO A 262 17.14 -11.50 -6.65
N SER A 263 17.92 -12.28 -7.40
CA SER A 263 18.45 -13.56 -6.90
C SER A 263 19.26 -13.38 -5.61
N LYS A 264 19.07 -14.31 -4.67
CA LYS A 264 19.84 -14.36 -3.42
C LYS A 264 21.34 -14.63 -3.63
N TRP A 265 21.72 -15.16 -4.78
CA TRP A 265 23.11 -15.43 -5.14
C TRP A 265 23.96 -14.16 -5.34
N LEU A 266 23.32 -13.02 -5.61
CA LEU A 266 24.03 -11.75 -5.66
C LEU A 266 24.39 -11.28 -4.24
N PRO A 267 25.70 -11.09 -3.94
CA PRO A 267 26.13 -10.63 -2.62
C PRO A 267 25.52 -9.30 -2.23
N ASN A 268 25.14 -9.18 -0.95
CA ASN A 268 24.64 -7.91 -0.39
C ASN A 268 25.24 -7.70 1.01
N LEU A 269 26.57 -7.78 1.08
CA LEU A 269 27.33 -7.61 2.31
C LEU A 269 27.51 -6.11 2.63
N LYS A 270 27.78 -5.81 3.90
CA LYS A 270 28.11 -4.44 4.34
C LYS A 270 29.33 -3.93 3.57
N GLY A 271 29.16 -2.83 2.81
CA GLY A 271 30.19 -2.29 1.91
C GLY A 271 30.12 -2.79 0.46
N LEU A 272 29.53 -3.96 0.19
CA LEU A 272 29.39 -4.53 -1.15
C LEU A 272 27.92 -4.83 -1.46
N ARG A 273 27.11 -3.80 -1.73
CA ARG A 273 25.67 -3.93 -1.98
C ARG A 273 25.36 -4.18 -3.46
N LEU A 274 25.95 -5.21 -4.07
CA LEU A 274 25.79 -5.50 -5.49
C LEU A 274 24.34 -5.82 -5.86
N ARG A 275 23.61 -6.56 -5.00
CA ARG A 275 22.19 -6.86 -5.22
C ARG A 275 21.36 -5.59 -5.26
N ASP A 276 21.55 -4.68 -4.32
CA ASP A 276 20.82 -3.40 -4.27
C ASP A 276 21.20 -2.47 -5.41
N ARG A 277 22.45 -2.54 -5.89
CA ARG A 277 22.96 -1.70 -6.98
C ARG A 277 22.52 -2.21 -8.36
N PHE A 278 22.51 -3.55 -8.54
CA PHE A 278 22.24 -4.18 -9.84
C PHE A 278 20.90 -4.91 -9.89
N TRP A 279 19.99 -4.67 -8.94
CA TRP A 279 18.72 -5.37 -8.82
C TRP A 279 17.89 -5.33 -10.11
N GLN A 280 17.87 -4.20 -10.80
CA GLN A 280 17.14 -4.02 -12.05
C GLN A 280 17.63 -4.95 -13.16
N LYS A 281 18.93 -5.22 -13.20
CA LYS A 281 19.52 -6.20 -14.14
C LYS A 281 19.24 -7.64 -13.69
N ALA A 282 19.27 -7.88 -12.38
CA ALA A 282 19.11 -9.21 -11.77
C ALA A 282 17.69 -9.75 -11.81
N VAL A 283 16.68 -8.90 -11.98
CA VAL A 283 15.30 -9.32 -12.23
C VAL A 283 15.09 -9.36 -13.74
N SER A 284 15.11 -10.56 -14.33
CA SER A 284 14.86 -10.78 -15.76
C SER A 284 13.35 -10.78 -16.08
N VAL A 285 12.99 -10.60 -17.34
CA VAL A 285 11.61 -10.71 -17.80
C VAL A 285 11.08 -12.12 -17.60
N ASP A 286 11.88 -13.14 -17.91
CA ASP A 286 11.49 -14.56 -17.74
C ASP A 286 11.21 -14.87 -16.27
N LYS A 287 11.95 -14.27 -15.34
CA LYS A 287 11.68 -14.42 -13.91
C LYS A 287 10.35 -13.80 -13.50
N VAL A 288 9.99 -12.64 -14.06
CA VAL A 288 8.68 -12.00 -13.83
C VAL A 288 7.56 -12.85 -14.42
N LEU A 289 7.72 -13.38 -15.62
CA LEU A 289 6.75 -14.29 -16.26
C LEU A 289 6.54 -15.54 -15.43
N HIS A 290 7.62 -16.19 -14.99
CA HIS A 290 7.52 -17.39 -14.17
C HIS A 290 6.82 -17.11 -12.82
N ALA A 291 7.11 -15.96 -12.19
CA ALA A 291 6.40 -15.55 -10.97
C ALA A 291 4.91 -15.26 -11.23
N PHE A 292 4.57 -14.73 -12.43
CA PHE A 292 3.18 -14.52 -12.83
C PHE A 292 2.42 -15.84 -13.03
N GLU A 293 3.08 -16.91 -13.50
CA GLU A 293 2.47 -18.24 -13.59
C GLU A 293 1.97 -18.76 -12.23
N GLY A 294 2.61 -18.37 -11.14
CA GLY A 294 2.18 -18.70 -9.78
C GLY A 294 0.92 -17.95 -9.29
N LEU A 295 0.45 -16.94 -10.05
CA LEU A 295 -0.78 -16.19 -9.75
C LEU A 295 -2.02 -16.69 -10.52
N ARG A 296 -1.84 -17.61 -11.45
CA ARG A 296 -2.92 -18.17 -12.29
C ARG A 296 -3.85 -19.09 -11.54
#